data_10fbea9b1ea9ac9a6facc4ab91482eb0
#
_entry.id   10fbea9b1ea9ac9a6facc4ab91482eb0
#
_cell.length_a   1.000
_cell.length_b   1.000
_cell.length_c   1.000
_cell.angle_alpha   90.00
_cell.angle_beta   90.00
_cell.angle_gamma   90.00
#
_symmetry.space_group_name_H-M   'P 1'
#
loop_
_entity.id
_entity.type
_entity.pdbx_description
1 polymer ?
#
loop_
_entity_poly.entity_id
_entity_poly.type
_entity_poly.pdbx_seq_one_letter_code
_entity_poly.pdbx_strand_id
1 'polypeptide(L)'
;HDALPIYGFHGTSHRFVSARCADVMGEDIKKLKIVTCHLGNGSSITAVKYGKCIDTSMGLTPLDGEIMGTRTGSIDPSAVLYIMKKEGKTPDEMSNLLNKKSGILGVSGLSSDDRDVKVAAAEGNKRAKLARDMQIYEIKKYIGSYTAAMDGVDAIVFTGGIGENSAYIREKTMAYLPHFGFNLDKEKNNTLKRGTEGRIDAGAGPQIWVIPTDEEGRIAKETEHVVEQLSREANAAIA
;
A
#
# COMPACT_ATOMS: atom_id res chain seq x y z
N HIS A 1 -15.72 17.14 -12.57
CA HIS A 1 -14.35 16.59 -12.40
C HIS A 1 -13.89 16.48 -10.93
N ASP A 2 -14.78 16.82 -10.01
CA ASP A 2 -14.51 16.70 -8.57
C ASP A 2 -14.66 15.25 -8.06
N ALA A 3 -14.88 14.30 -8.98
CA ALA A 3 -15.05 12.88 -8.70
C ALA A 3 -13.77 12.05 -8.93
N LEU A 4 -12.61 12.67 -9.13
CA LEU A 4 -11.36 11.92 -9.12
C LEU A 4 -11.16 11.38 -7.71
N PRO A 5 -10.92 10.06 -7.58
CA PRO A 5 -10.67 9.47 -6.27
C PRO A 5 -9.47 10.17 -5.64
N ILE A 6 -9.73 10.80 -4.50
CA ILE A 6 -8.76 11.65 -3.81
C ILE A 6 -7.52 10.85 -3.39
N TYR A 7 -7.62 9.52 -3.33
CA TYR A 7 -6.55 8.61 -2.88
C TYR A 7 -6.28 7.45 -3.87
N GLY A 8 -6.87 7.43 -5.05
CA GLY A 8 -6.71 6.35 -6.02
C GLY A 8 -7.36 5.03 -5.56
N PHE A 9 -6.83 3.89 -6.06
CA PHE A 9 -7.26 2.57 -5.61
C PHE A 9 -6.86 2.34 -4.14
N HIS A 10 -7.67 1.55 -3.40
CA HIS A 10 -7.66 1.44 -1.95
C HIS A 10 -7.88 2.79 -1.24
N GLY A 11 -8.54 3.74 -1.92
CA GLY A 11 -8.70 5.12 -1.44
C GLY A 11 -9.36 5.22 -0.07
N THR A 12 -10.38 4.40 0.20
CA THR A 12 -11.03 4.33 1.51
C THR A 12 -10.04 3.93 2.60
N SER A 13 -9.21 2.92 2.34
CA SER A 13 -8.16 2.48 3.28
C SER A 13 -7.10 3.57 3.50
N HIS A 14 -6.52 4.14 2.43
CA HIS A 14 -5.50 5.19 2.55
C HIS A 14 -6.01 6.42 3.30
N ARG A 15 -7.23 6.84 3.03
CA ARG A 15 -7.88 7.94 3.73
C ARG A 15 -8.09 7.64 5.21
N PHE A 16 -8.56 6.43 5.52
CA PHE A 16 -8.79 6.01 6.90
C PHE A 16 -7.47 5.98 7.68
N VAL A 17 -6.47 5.23 7.19
CA VAL A 17 -5.23 5.02 7.96
C VAL A 17 -4.38 6.28 8.06
N SER A 18 -4.43 7.20 7.08
CA SER A 18 -3.73 8.48 7.19
C SER A 18 -4.36 9.41 8.21
N ALA A 19 -5.70 9.47 8.27
CA ALA A 19 -6.42 10.22 9.30
C ALA A 19 -6.17 9.62 10.69
N ARG A 20 -6.27 8.29 10.82
CA ARG A 20 -6.00 7.59 12.08
C ARG A 20 -4.56 7.80 12.54
N CYS A 21 -3.60 7.81 11.61
CA CYS A 21 -2.19 8.10 11.93
C CYS A 21 -2.05 9.48 12.55
N ALA A 22 -2.69 10.51 12.00
CA ALA A 22 -2.69 11.85 12.57
C ALA A 22 -3.29 11.87 13.99
N ASP A 23 -4.42 11.18 14.19
CA ASP A 23 -5.07 11.07 15.51
C ASP A 23 -4.15 10.45 16.55
N VAL A 24 -3.50 9.31 16.23
CA VAL A 24 -2.60 8.63 17.20
C VAL A 24 -1.28 9.36 17.41
N MET A 25 -0.87 10.21 16.46
CA MET A 25 0.25 11.14 16.62
C MET A 25 -0.11 12.37 17.47
N GLY A 26 -1.41 12.66 17.66
CA GLY A 26 -1.88 13.87 18.33
C GLY A 26 -1.66 15.14 17.50
N GLU A 27 -1.64 15.00 16.16
CA GLU A 27 -1.31 16.09 15.24
C GLU A 27 -2.43 16.35 14.23
N ASP A 28 -2.50 17.56 13.72
CA ASP A 28 -3.41 17.90 12.63
C ASP A 28 -2.86 17.31 11.31
N ILE A 29 -3.66 16.48 10.64
CA ILE A 29 -3.32 15.89 9.35
C ILE A 29 -2.90 16.94 8.30
N LYS A 30 -3.39 18.17 8.41
CA LYS A 30 -3.02 19.28 7.53
C LYS A 30 -1.58 19.78 7.71
N LYS A 31 -0.86 19.26 8.68
CA LYS A 31 0.56 19.55 8.93
C LYS A 31 1.47 18.38 8.59
N LEU A 32 0.90 17.21 8.32
CA LEU A 32 1.64 15.96 8.17
C LEU A 32 1.86 15.56 6.71
N LYS A 33 2.99 14.90 6.51
CA LYS A 33 3.39 14.20 5.28
C LYS A 33 3.47 12.71 5.60
N ILE A 34 2.54 11.93 5.06
CA ILE A 34 2.39 10.51 5.43
C ILE A 34 2.49 9.66 4.16
N VAL A 35 3.30 8.60 4.20
CA VAL A 35 3.26 7.53 3.21
C VAL A 35 2.45 6.37 3.78
N THR A 36 1.40 5.97 3.08
CA THR A 36 0.57 4.83 3.46
C THR A 36 0.81 3.66 2.53
N CYS A 37 1.13 2.50 3.08
CA CYS A 37 1.44 1.26 2.37
C CYS A 37 0.33 0.24 2.65
N HIS A 38 -0.68 0.18 1.77
CA HIS A 38 -1.71 -0.86 1.79
C HIS A 38 -1.18 -2.07 1.05
N LEU A 39 -0.72 -3.08 1.80
CA LEU A 39 -0.07 -4.27 1.26
C LEU A 39 -0.95 -5.49 1.49
N GLY A 40 -1.45 -6.07 0.41
CA GLY A 40 -2.28 -7.26 0.39
C GLY A 40 -2.02 -8.10 -0.87
N ASN A 41 -3.00 -8.89 -1.30
CA ASN A 41 -2.93 -9.55 -2.61
C ASN A 41 -3.01 -8.54 -3.77
N GLY A 42 -3.80 -7.46 -3.61
CA GLY A 42 -3.62 -6.19 -4.29
C GLY A 42 -2.90 -5.23 -3.33
N SER A 43 -1.99 -4.41 -3.84
CA SER A 43 -1.20 -3.50 -3.03
C SER A 43 -1.12 -2.12 -3.68
N SER A 44 -1.09 -1.09 -2.88
CA SER A 44 -0.79 0.28 -3.34
C SER A 44 -0.10 1.10 -2.26
N ILE A 45 0.70 2.05 -2.69
CA ILE A 45 1.41 2.98 -1.83
C ILE A 45 0.98 4.39 -2.23
N THR A 46 0.70 5.24 -1.24
CA THR A 46 0.14 6.56 -1.48
C THR A 46 0.88 7.62 -0.67
N ALA A 47 1.16 8.75 -1.31
CA ALA A 47 1.72 9.95 -0.70
C ALA A 47 0.59 10.89 -0.26
N VAL A 48 0.45 11.10 1.04
CA VAL A 48 -0.54 12.02 1.62
C VAL A 48 0.17 13.22 2.21
N LYS A 49 0.05 14.37 1.55
CA LYS A 49 0.64 15.63 2.01
C LYS A 49 -0.46 16.58 2.47
N TYR A 50 -0.41 16.94 3.76
CA TYR A 50 -1.35 17.88 4.36
C TYR A 50 -2.82 17.47 4.21
N GLY A 51 -3.07 16.17 4.37
CA GLY A 51 -4.39 15.56 4.27
C GLY A 51 -4.90 15.34 2.84
N LYS A 52 -4.06 15.60 1.83
CA LYS A 52 -4.40 15.38 0.41
C LYS A 52 -3.49 14.33 -0.22
N CYS A 53 -4.07 13.41 -0.97
CA CYS A 53 -3.29 12.52 -1.83
C CYS A 53 -2.64 13.37 -2.93
N ILE A 54 -1.32 13.26 -3.07
CA ILE A 54 -0.56 13.94 -4.14
C ILE A 54 0.00 12.95 -5.15
N ASP A 55 0.12 11.67 -4.78
CA ASP A 55 0.58 10.61 -5.67
C ASP A 55 0.16 9.23 -5.13
N THR A 56 0.03 8.26 -6.03
CA THR A 56 -0.29 6.86 -5.68
C THR A 56 0.35 5.91 -6.68
N SER A 57 0.69 4.70 -6.26
CA SER A 57 1.42 3.72 -7.08
C SER A 57 0.59 3.11 -8.20
N MET A 58 -0.72 2.96 -8.03
CA MET A 58 -1.61 2.46 -9.08
C MET A 58 -1.96 3.56 -10.08
N GLY A 59 -2.06 3.19 -11.38
CA GLY A 59 -2.33 4.10 -12.47
C GLY A 59 -3.81 4.15 -12.88
N LEU A 60 -4.05 4.11 -14.20
CA LEU A 60 -5.41 4.05 -14.76
C LEU A 60 -6.17 2.82 -14.26
N THR A 61 -5.46 1.73 -14.02
CA THR A 61 -6.02 0.47 -13.50
C THR A 61 -5.21 0.03 -12.27
N PRO A 62 -5.74 -0.90 -11.45
CA PRO A 62 -5.00 -1.42 -10.30
C PRO A 62 -3.89 -2.41 -10.68
N LEU A 63 -3.37 -2.34 -11.92
CA LEU A 63 -2.28 -3.17 -12.42
C LEU A 63 -0.91 -2.55 -12.17
N ASP A 64 -0.81 -1.22 -12.31
CA ASP A 64 0.43 -0.46 -12.13
C ASP A 64 0.85 -0.40 -10.65
N GLY A 65 2.11 -0.10 -10.40
CA GLY A 65 2.65 0.00 -9.05
C GLY A 65 3.70 -1.07 -8.74
N GLU A 66 3.79 -1.44 -7.48
CA GLU A 66 4.65 -2.52 -7.03
C GLU A 66 4.10 -3.89 -7.45
N ILE A 67 4.99 -4.88 -7.50
CA ILE A 67 4.63 -6.28 -7.76
C ILE A 67 3.62 -6.78 -6.69
N MET A 68 2.53 -7.39 -7.15
CA MET A 68 1.44 -7.88 -6.30
C MET A 68 1.31 -9.41 -6.38
N GLY A 69 0.34 -9.99 -5.71
CA GLY A 69 0.15 -11.45 -5.69
C GLY A 69 0.14 -12.08 -7.09
N THR A 70 -0.71 -11.59 -7.99
CA THR A 70 -0.84 -12.09 -9.38
C THR A 70 -0.59 -11.03 -10.45
N ARG A 71 -0.57 -9.75 -10.07
CA ARG A 71 -0.38 -8.61 -10.98
C ARG A 71 1.09 -8.27 -11.10
N THR A 72 1.50 -7.91 -12.32
CA THR A 72 2.91 -7.63 -12.60
C THR A 72 3.45 -6.37 -11.91
N GLY A 73 2.60 -5.39 -11.61
CA GLY A 73 3.07 -4.04 -11.30
C GLY A 73 3.58 -3.31 -12.54
N SER A 74 4.35 -2.26 -12.33
CA SER A 74 4.96 -1.46 -13.39
C SER A 74 5.91 -2.30 -14.26
N ILE A 75 5.75 -2.20 -15.58
CA ILE A 75 6.57 -2.92 -16.56
C ILE A 75 6.86 -2.01 -17.74
N ASP A 76 8.01 -2.22 -18.37
CA ASP A 76 8.35 -1.55 -19.65
C ASP A 76 7.31 -1.93 -20.73
N PRO A 77 6.59 -0.95 -21.32
CA PRO A 77 5.64 -1.19 -22.40
C PRO A 77 6.24 -1.95 -23.57
N SER A 78 7.52 -1.73 -23.89
CA SER A 78 8.21 -2.43 -24.96
C SER A 78 8.38 -3.92 -24.69
N ALA A 79 8.56 -4.30 -23.43
CA ALA A 79 8.61 -5.71 -23.04
C ALA A 79 7.24 -6.38 -23.25
N VAL A 80 6.15 -5.69 -22.95
CA VAL A 80 4.77 -6.18 -23.20
C VAL A 80 4.56 -6.44 -24.69
N LEU A 81 4.87 -5.45 -25.55
CA LEU A 81 4.74 -5.56 -27.00
C LEU A 81 5.63 -6.65 -27.57
N TYR A 82 6.85 -6.80 -27.06
CA TYR A 82 7.76 -7.85 -27.48
C TYR A 82 7.19 -9.26 -27.20
N ILE A 83 6.67 -9.49 -26.00
CA ILE A 83 6.07 -10.77 -25.60
C ILE A 83 4.85 -11.06 -26.46
N MET A 84 3.97 -10.07 -26.65
CA MET A 84 2.79 -10.21 -27.52
C MET A 84 3.18 -10.67 -28.94
N LYS A 85 4.16 -10.00 -29.54
CA LYS A 85 4.64 -10.34 -30.89
C LYS A 85 5.30 -11.72 -30.93
N LYS A 86 6.16 -12.04 -29.94
CA LYS A 86 6.91 -13.28 -29.90
C LYS A 86 6.04 -14.50 -29.70
N GLU A 87 5.01 -14.39 -28.84
CA GLU A 87 4.13 -15.50 -28.46
C GLU A 87 2.78 -15.47 -29.20
N GLY A 88 2.56 -14.50 -30.09
CA GLY A 88 1.30 -14.36 -30.84
C GLY A 88 0.09 -14.06 -29.96
N LYS A 89 0.29 -13.39 -28.80
CA LYS A 89 -0.79 -13.12 -27.86
C LYS A 89 -1.65 -11.95 -28.33
N THR A 90 -2.95 -12.11 -28.18
CA THR A 90 -3.92 -11.02 -28.29
C THR A 90 -3.82 -10.05 -27.10
N PRO A 91 -4.34 -8.82 -27.20
CA PRO A 91 -4.40 -7.88 -26.07
C PRO A 91 -5.10 -8.46 -24.84
N ASP A 92 -6.18 -9.22 -25.01
CA ASP A 92 -6.92 -9.82 -23.91
C ASP A 92 -6.13 -10.93 -23.19
N GLU A 93 -5.43 -11.78 -23.97
CA GLU A 93 -4.54 -12.80 -23.41
C GLU A 93 -3.37 -12.16 -22.66
N MET A 94 -2.83 -11.07 -23.18
CA MET A 94 -1.76 -10.32 -22.49
C MET A 94 -2.28 -9.66 -21.23
N SER A 95 -3.46 -9.03 -21.28
CA SER A 95 -4.11 -8.47 -20.10
C SER A 95 -4.33 -9.53 -19.01
N ASN A 96 -4.81 -10.72 -19.39
CA ASN A 96 -4.95 -11.82 -18.46
C ASN A 96 -3.61 -12.29 -17.88
N LEU A 97 -2.55 -12.35 -18.69
CA LEU A 97 -1.20 -12.70 -18.24
C LEU A 97 -0.72 -11.72 -17.17
N LEU A 98 -0.80 -10.42 -17.45
CA LEU A 98 -0.30 -9.36 -16.57
C LEU A 98 -1.10 -9.26 -15.27
N ASN A 99 -2.41 -9.50 -15.30
CA ASN A 99 -3.30 -9.36 -14.13
C ASN A 99 -3.40 -10.62 -13.28
N LYS A 100 -3.31 -11.84 -13.88
CA LYS A 100 -3.68 -13.09 -13.21
C LYS A 100 -2.55 -14.12 -13.12
N LYS A 101 -1.49 -13.99 -13.92
CA LYS A 101 -0.45 -15.02 -14.05
C LYS A 101 0.97 -14.47 -13.86
N SER A 102 1.07 -13.22 -13.44
CA SER A 102 2.33 -12.52 -13.16
C SER A 102 2.56 -12.31 -11.66
N GLY A 103 3.24 -11.29 -11.28
CA GLY A 103 3.44 -10.92 -9.89
C GLY A 103 4.27 -11.94 -9.10
N ILE A 104 3.99 -12.02 -7.82
CA ILE A 104 4.62 -12.99 -6.90
C ILE A 104 4.41 -14.43 -7.38
N LEU A 105 3.20 -14.75 -7.87
CA LEU A 105 2.90 -16.04 -8.48
C LEU A 105 3.85 -16.34 -9.65
N GLY A 106 3.98 -15.41 -10.59
CA GLY A 106 4.79 -15.58 -11.79
C GLY A 106 6.28 -15.71 -11.48
N VAL A 107 6.81 -14.90 -10.58
CA VAL A 107 8.22 -14.92 -10.18
C VAL A 107 8.53 -16.15 -9.34
N SER A 108 7.73 -16.45 -8.33
CA SER A 108 7.95 -17.63 -7.47
C SER A 108 7.70 -18.94 -8.22
N GLY A 109 6.74 -18.94 -9.15
CA GLY A 109 6.25 -20.14 -9.82
C GLY A 109 5.51 -21.09 -8.88
N LEU A 110 5.03 -20.59 -7.73
CA LEU A 110 4.46 -21.39 -6.65
C LEU A 110 3.05 -20.94 -6.26
N SER A 111 2.94 -19.75 -5.71
CA SER A 111 1.70 -19.22 -5.12
C SER A 111 1.68 -17.69 -5.17
N SER A 112 0.48 -17.12 -5.13
CA SER A 112 0.26 -15.69 -4.89
C SER A 112 0.10 -15.34 -3.42
N ASP A 113 -0.01 -16.34 -2.54
CA ASP A 113 -0.17 -16.17 -1.10
C ASP A 113 1.20 -15.97 -0.43
N ASP A 114 1.39 -14.84 0.27
CA ASP A 114 2.65 -14.55 0.98
C ASP A 114 3.01 -15.64 2.01
N ARG A 115 2.03 -16.34 2.57
CA ARG A 115 2.28 -17.41 3.55
C ARG A 115 3.00 -18.59 2.94
N ASP A 116 2.56 -19.04 1.75
CA ASP A 116 3.17 -20.15 1.03
C ASP A 116 4.56 -19.77 0.54
N VAL A 117 4.68 -18.57 -0.04
CA VAL A 117 5.94 -18.04 -0.57
C VAL A 117 6.96 -17.84 0.56
N LYS A 118 6.51 -17.40 1.74
CA LYS A 118 7.34 -17.28 2.95
C LYS A 118 7.93 -18.62 3.38
N VAL A 119 7.09 -19.65 3.45
CA VAL A 119 7.53 -21.00 3.84
C VAL A 119 8.55 -21.54 2.84
N ALA A 120 8.22 -21.50 1.55
CA ALA A 120 9.11 -21.97 0.50
C ALA A 120 10.46 -21.21 0.48
N ALA A 121 10.44 -19.89 0.70
CA ALA A 121 11.66 -19.08 0.79
C ALA A 121 12.55 -19.49 2.00
N ALA A 122 11.92 -19.78 3.14
CA ALA A 122 12.63 -20.26 4.34
C ALA A 122 13.25 -21.68 4.14
N GLU A 123 12.60 -22.50 3.33
CA GLU A 123 13.09 -23.84 2.92
C GLU A 123 14.15 -23.78 1.80
N GLY A 124 14.57 -22.60 1.38
CA GLY A 124 15.65 -22.39 0.41
C GLY A 124 15.20 -22.28 -1.05
N ASN A 125 13.89 -22.15 -1.34
CA ASN A 125 13.43 -21.90 -2.69
C ASN A 125 13.87 -20.50 -3.16
N LYS A 126 14.81 -20.49 -4.13
CA LYS A 126 15.44 -19.26 -4.63
C LYS A 126 14.44 -18.33 -5.33
N ARG A 127 13.45 -18.86 -6.06
CA ARG A 127 12.45 -18.05 -6.76
C ARG A 127 11.45 -17.43 -5.78
N ALA A 128 11.04 -18.16 -4.75
CA ALA A 128 10.20 -17.63 -3.69
C ALA A 128 10.91 -16.49 -2.94
N LYS A 129 12.21 -16.67 -2.64
CA LYS A 129 13.04 -15.60 -2.06
C LYS A 129 13.13 -14.40 -2.98
N LEU A 130 13.41 -14.60 -4.27
CA LEU A 130 13.50 -13.54 -5.27
C LEU A 130 12.18 -12.73 -5.36
N ALA A 131 11.03 -13.39 -5.39
CA ALA A 131 9.73 -12.75 -5.44
C ALA A 131 9.52 -11.78 -4.26
N ARG A 132 9.87 -12.21 -3.06
CA ARG A 132 9.80 -11.37 -1.84
C ARG A 132 10.81 -10.23 -1.86
N ASP A 133 12.04 -10.49 -2.31
CA ASP A 133 13.09 -9.46 -2.42
C ASP A 133 12.67 -8.37 -3.44
N MET A 134 12.03 -8.75 -4.56
CA MET A 134 11.47 -7.82 -5.55
C MET A 134 10.37 -6.94 -4.92
N GLN A 135 9.42 -7.56 -4.22
CA GLN A 135 8.34 -6.81 -3.55
C GLN A 135 8.91 -5.77 -2.56
N ILE A 136 9.83 -6.20 -1.70
CA ILE A 136 10.49 -5.32 -0.73
C ILE A 136 11.22 -4.18 -1.44
N TYR A 137 11.91 -4.47 -2.53
CA TYR A 137 12.67 -3.49 -3.30
C TYR A 137 11.76 -2.42 -3.91
N GLU A 138 10.62 -2.81 -4.47
CA GLU A 138 9.68 -1.88 -5.08
C GLU A 138 8.95 -1.03 -4.03
N ILE A 139 8.53 -1.62 -2.92
CA ILE A 139 7.95 -0.85 -1.80
C ILE A 139 8.93 0.24 -1.34
N LYS A 140 10.22 -0.09 -1.18
CA LYS A 140 11.25 0.90 -0.84
C LYS A 140 11.37 2.03 -1.85
N LYS A 141 11.33 1.70 -3.14
CA LYS A 141 11.39 2.71 -4.21
C LYS A 141 10.23 3.70 -4.09
N TYR A 142 9.00 3.21 -3.89
CA TYR A 142 7.84 4.09 -3.71
C TYR A 142 7.95 4.94 -2.45
N ILE A 143 8.34 4.38 -1.30
CA ILE A 143 8.56 5.16 -0.09
C ILE A 143 9.61 6.25 -0.32
N GLY A 144 10.73 5.92 -0.98
CA GLY A 144 11.79 6.87 -1.28
C GLY A 144 11.34 7.97 -2.25
N SER A 145 10.65 7.62 -3.34
CA SER A 145 10.14 8.58 -4.31
C SER A 145 9.10 9.52 -3.71
N TYR A 146 8.20 9.01 -2.89
CA TYR A 146 7.17 9.81 -2.23
C TYR A 146 7.73 10.68 -1.10
N THR A 147 8.75 10.22 -0.40
CA THR A 147 9.50 11.05 0.54
C THR A 147 10.11 12.25 -0.18
N ALA A 148 10.71 12.04 -1.35
CA ALA A 148 11.26 13.11 -2.18
C ALA A 148 10.17 14.03 -2.74
N ALA A 149 9.07 13.48 -3.27
CA ALA A 149 7.95 14.25 -3.84
C ALA A 149 7.24 15.14 -2.81
N MET A 150 7.20 14.71 -1.55
CA MET A 150 6.63 15.48 -0.44
C MET A 150 7.60 16.47 0.19
N ASP A 151 8.90 16.41 -0.16
CA ASP A 151 9.97 17.16 0.53
C ASP A 151 10.07 16.76 2.01
N GLY A 152 10.21 15.45 2.24
CA GLY A 152 10.26 14.82 3.55
C GLY A 152 9.01 14.00 3.89
N VAL A 153 9.04 13.36 5.04
CA VAL A 153 7.96 12.50 5.55
C VAL A 153 7.97 12.53 7.07
N ASP A 154 6.78 12.55 7.68
CA ASP A 154 6.61 12.54 9.14
C ASP A 154 6.24 11.14 9.64
N ALA A 155 5.52 10.36 8.83
CA ALA A 155 5.15 9.00 9.19
C ALA A 155 5.01 8.07 7.97
N ILE A 156 5.28 6.77 8.21
CA ILE A 156 4.90 5.67 7.32
C ILE A 156 3.87 4.82 8.04
N VAL A 157 2.82 4.42 7.32
CA VAL A 157 1.78 3.53 7.82
C VAL A 157 1.75 2.25 6.99
N PHE A 158 1.91 1.12 7.64
CA PHE A 158 1.67 -0.21 7.07
C PHE A 158 0.27 -0.68 7.41
N THR A 159 -0.48 -1.13 6.39
CA THR A 159 -1.85 -1.62 6.51
C THR A 159 -2.13 -2.71 5.47
N GLY A 160 -3.31 -3.29 5.50
CA GLY A 160 -3.67 -4.43 4.66
C GLY A 160 -3.04 -5.74 5.13
N GLY A 161 -3.52 -6.86 4.59
CA GLY A 161 -3.21 -8.19 5.13
C GLY A 161 -1.73 -8.51 5.28
N ILE A 162 -0.88 -8.10 4.33
CA ILE A 162 0.58 -8.27 4.40
C ILE A 162 1.20 -7.17 5.28
N GLY A 163 0.81 -5.91 5.09
CA GLY A 163 1.34 -4.78 5.85
C GLY A 163 1.14 -4.93 7.35
N GLU A 164 -0.02 -5.42 7.76
CA GLU A 164 -0.37 -5.65 9.17
C GLU A 164 0.32 -6.89 9.76
N ASN A 165 0.45 -7.97 9.00
CA ASN A 165 0.79 -9.28 9.55
C ASN A 165 2.20 -9.78 9.20
N SER A 166 2.95 -9.08 8.33
CA SER A 166 4.30 -9.49 7.93
C SER A 166 5.38 -8.59 8.52
N ALA A 167 5.77 -8.87 9.78
CA ALA A 167 6.89 -8.19 10.42
C ALA A 167 8.18 -8.22 9.57
N TYR A 168 8.39 -9.32 8.84
CA TYR A 168 9.53 -9.48 7.93
C TYR A 168 9.52 -8.46 6.79
N ILE A 169 8.37 -8.29 6.10
CA ILE A 169 8.25 -7.33 4.99
C ILE A 169 8.51 -5.91 5.51
N ARG A 170 7.91 -5.53 6.65
CA ARG A 170 8.15 -4.23 7.27
C ARG A 170 9.61 -4.03 7.63
N GLU A 171 10.24 -5.00 8.32
CA GLU A 171 11.65 -4.92 8.71
C GLU A 171 12.56 -4.78 7.49
N LYS A 172 12.39 -5.64 6.48
CA LYS A 172 13.23 -5.61 5.28
C LYS A 172 13.01 -4.37 4.42
N THR A 173 11.79 -3.86 4.36
CA THR A 173 11.50 -2.60 3.70
C THR A 173 12.22 -1.45 4.39
N MET A 174 12.14 -1.36 5.70
CA MET A 174 12.73 -0.25 6.47
C MET A 174 14.26 -0.34 6.62
N ALA A 175 14.83 -1.54 6.55
CA ALA A 175 16.27 -1.77 6.77
C ALA A 175 17.22 -0.98 5.84
N TYR A 176 16.74 -0.51 4.71
CA TYR A 176 17.54 0.22 3.72
C TYR A 176 17.15 1.71 3.59
N LEU A 177 16.37 2.22 4.54
CA LEU A 177 15.89 3.59 4.55
C LEU A 177 16.42 4.47 5.71
N PRO A 178 17.52 4.10 6.43
CA PRO A 178 18.05 4.96 7.50
C PRO A 178 18.50 6.32 7.01
N HIS A 179 18.88 6.45 5.73
CA HIS A 179 19.27 7.73 5.13
C HIS A 179 18.15 8.79 5.13
N PHE A 180 16.88 8.33 5.21
CA PHE A 180 15.72 9.19 5.37
C PHE A 180 15.32 9.38 6.84
N GLY A 181 16.15 8.90 7.78
CA GLY A 181 15.91 9.01 9.21
C GLY A 181 15.01 7.94 9.81
N PHE A 182 14.60 6.94 9.01
CA PHE A 182 13.75 5.86 9.52
C PHE A 182 14.52 4.87 10.37
N ASN A 183 14.06 4.64 11.59
CA ASN A 183 14.63 3.71 12.53
C ASN A 183 13.55 2.76 13.06
N LEU A 184 13.44 1.56 12.49
CA LEU A 184 12.51 0.54 12.96
C LEU A 184 13.04 -0.12 14.24
N ASP A 185 12.16 -0.24 15.24
CA ASP A 185 12.38 -1.05 16.43
C ASP A 185 11.96 -2.50 16.14
N LYS A 186 12.94 -3.39 16.06
CA LYS A 186 12.70 -4.80 15.70
C LYS A 186 11.86 -5.54 16.74
N GLU A 187 12.04 -5.23 18.02
CA GLU A 187 11.28 -5.89 19.09
C GLU A 187 9.81 -5.49 19.01
N LYS A 188 9.51 -4.19 18.95
CA LYS A 188 8.14 -3.69 18.76
C LYS A 188 7.50 -4.27 17.50
N ASN A 189 8.25 -4.27 16.38
CA ASN A 189 7.75 -4.83 15.12
C ASN A 189 7.40 -6.30 15.20
N ASN A 190 8.20 -7.12 15.91
CA ASN A 190 8.01 -8.55 16.00
C ASN A 190 6.97 -8.96 17.05
N THR A 191 6.77 -8.13 18.09
CA THR A 191 5.84 -8.42 19.20
C THR A 191 4.47 -7.81 19.01
N LEU A 192 4.27 -6.97 17.99
CA LEU A 192 2.98 -6.36 17.72
C LEU A 192 1.92 -7.44 17.44
N LYS A 193 0.85 -7.41 18.24
CA LYS A 193 -0.23 -8.39 18.12
C LYS A 193 -1.02 -8.16 16.82
N ARG A 194 -1.41 -9.26 16.19
CA ARG A 194 -2.26 -9.24 15.00
C ARG A 194 -3.58 -8.48 15.27
N GLY A 195 -3.97 -7.63 14.30
CA GLY A 195 -5.21 -6.86 14.39
C GLY A 195 -5.18 -5.69 15.38
N THR A 196 -3.98 -5.33 15.89
CA THR A 196 -3.82 -4.15 16.74
C THR A 196 -3.02 -3.08 16.04
N GLU A 197 -3.34 -1.82 16.32
CA GLU A 197 -2.49 -0.71 15.91
C GLU A 197 -1.29 -0.56 16.84
N GLY A 198 -0.18 -0.08 16.33
CA GLY A 198 0.99 0.18 17.13
C GLY A 198 2.11 0.92 16.42
N ARG A 199 2.84 1.70 17.19
CA ARG A 199 4.05 2.39 16.75
C ARG A 199 5.25 1.45 16.86
N ILE A 200 6.00 1.31 15.78
CA ILE A 200 7.09 0.33 15.66
C ILE A 200 8.45 0.94 15.32
N ASP A 201 8.61 2.26 15.45
CA ASP A 201 9.93 2.92 15.36
C ASP A 201 10.64 3.00 16.71
N ALA A 202 11.94 3.33 16.65
CA ALA A 202 12.80 3.48 17.83
C ALA A 202 12.74 4.89 18.47
N GLY A 203 11.82 5.76 18.04
CA GLY A 203 11.55 7.06 18.66
C GLY A 203 12.35 8.24 18.10
N ALA A 204 13.30 8.02 17.18
CA ALA A 204 14.03 9.08 16.49
C ALA A 204 13.67 9.12 15.00
N GLY A 205 13.38 10.31 14.46
CA GLY A 205 13.01 10.50 13.05
C GLY A 205 11.52 10.28 12.78
N PRO A 206 11.17 10.06 11.50
CA PRO A 206 9.79 9.82 11.10
C PRO A 206 9.20 8.59 11.78
N GLN A 207 7.94 8.67 12.17
CA GLN A 207 7.27 7.59 12.88
C GLN A 207 6.90 6.44 11.92
N ILE A 208 6.90 5.21 12.44
CA ILE A 208 6.49 4.03 11.69
C ILE A 208 5.35 3.36 12.44
N TRP A 209 4.21 3.25 11.75
CA TRP A 209 2.99 2.73 12.33
C TRP A 209 2.49 1.49 11.60
N VAL A 210 1.86 0.60 12.33
CA VAL A 210 0.94 -0.41 11.79
C VAL A 210 -0.45 0.00 12.22
N ILE A 211 -1.34 0.23 11.26
CA ILE A 211 -2.73 0.61 11.52
C ILE A 211 -3.63 -0.32 10.69
N PRO A 212 -4.40 -1.20 11.34
CA PRO A 212 -5.37 -2.04 10.64
C PRO A 212 -6.37 -1.18 9.87
N THR A 213 -6.66 -1.59 8.63
CA THR A 213 -7.69 -0.92 7.84
C THR A 213 -9.08 -1.25 8.37
N ASP A 214 -9.99 -0.27 8.33
CA ASP A 214 -11.41 -0.42 8.68
C ASP A 214 -12.26 0.20 7.55
N GLU A 215 -12.27 -0.47 6.41
CA GLU A 215 -12.97 0.00 5.22
C GLU A 215 -14.49 -0.03 5.42
N GLU A 216 -15.03 -1.06 6.07
CA GLU A 216 -16.45 -1.22 6.33
C GLU A 216 -16.96 -0.14 7.31
N GLY A 217 -16.27 0.07 8.41
CA GLY A 217 -16.60 1.11 9.38
C GLY A 217 -16.49 2.52 8.78
N ARG A 218 -15.55 2.73 7.85
CA ARG A 218 -15.44 4.01 7.15
C ARG A 218 -16.60 4.25 6.19
N ILE A 219 -16.98 3.25 5.39
CA ILE A 219 -18.14 3.33 4.50
C ILE A 219 -19.42 3.61 5.30
N ALA A 220 -19.60 2.93 6.44
CA ALA A 220 -20.76 3.17 7.30
C ALA A 220 -20.84 4.63 7.79
N LYS A 221 -19.72 5.18 8.28
CA LYS A 221 -19.67 6.59 8.74
C LYS A 221 -19.90 7.60 7.61
N GLU A 222 -19.36 7.35 6.43
CA GLU A 222 -19.60 8.23 5.28
C GLU A 222 -21.04 8.16 4.80
N THR A 223 -21.65 6.98 4.82
CA THR A 223 -23.06 6.79 4.50
C THR A 223 -23.95 7.55 5.50
N GLU A 224 -23.68 7.43 6.80
CA GLU A 224 -24.39 8.17 7.85
C GLU A 224 -24.31 9.68 7.61
N HIS A 225 -23.11 10.20 7.34
CA HIS A 225 -22.92 11.64 7.08
C HIS A 225 -23.72 12.13 5.86
N VAL A 226 -23.71 11.37 4.75
CA VAL A 226 -24.48 11.72 3.55
C VAL A 226 -25.98 11.71 3.82
N VAL A 227 -26.48 10.70 4.56
CA VAL A 227 -27.91 10.60 4.93
C VAL A 227 -28.32 11.78 5.82
N GLU A 228 -27.50 12.17 6.79
CA GLU A 228 -27.74 13.33 7.63
C GLU A 228 -27.78 14.63 6.82
N GLN A 229 -26.83 14.80 5.88
CA GLN A 229 -26.78 15.98 5.02
C GLN A 229 -28.03 16.10 4.15
N LEU A 230 -28.42 15.01 3.47
CA LEU A 230 -29.63 14.98 2.65
C LEU A 230 -30.89 15.24 3.47
N SER A 231 -30.95 14.72 4.69
CA SER A 231 -32.08 14.97 5.60
C SER A 231 -32.17 16.44 6.02
N ARG A 232 -31.04 17.12 6.27
CA ARG A 232 -31.01 18.57 6.57
C ARG A 232 -31.42 19.40 5.37
N GLU A 233 -30.96 19.07 4.16
CA GLU A 233 -31.33 19.76 2.92
C GLU A 233 -32.80 19.57 2.61
N ALA A 234 -33.37 18.37 2.78
CA ALA A 234 -34.79 18.10 2.58
C ALA A 234 -35.66 18.90 3.57
N ASN A 235 -35.28 18.97 4.85
CA ASN A 235 -36.01 19.76 5.85
C ASN A 235 -35.93 21.27 5.60
N ALA A 236 -34.78 21.75 5.10
CA ALA A 236 -34.64 23.17 4.73
C ALA A 236 -35.44 23.57 3.47
N ALA A 237 -35.74 22.61 2.58
CA ALA A 237 -36.57 22.85 1.39
C ALA A 237 -38.08 22.84 1.69
N ILE A 238 -38.49 22.34 2.86
CA ILE A 238 -39.90 22.26 3.29
C ILE A 238 -40.29 23.48 4.20
N ALA A 239 -39.29 24.15 4.78
CA ALA A 239 -39.47 25.33 5.62
C ALA A 239 -39.44 26.62 4.81
#